data_da0b5570189712b3cbe037d56fe05a0b
#
_entry.id   da0b5570189712b3cbe037d56fe05a0b
#
_cell.length_a   1.000
_cell.length_b   1.000
_cell.length_c   1.000
_cell.angle_alpha   90.00
_cell.angle_beta   90.00
_cell.angle_gamma   90.00
#
_symmetry.space_group_name_H-M   'P 1'
#
loop_
_entity.id
_entity.type
_entity.pdbx_description
1 polymer ?
#
loop_
_entity_poly.entity_id
_entity_poly.type
_entity_poly.pdbx_seq_one_letter_code
_entity_poly.pdbx_strand_id
1 'polypeptide(L)'
;MPAAYDNYDYPSYWDNRDYEHGSEVEAIKTLLENISKVKKVIEIGGGFGRLIPSYSFRVKKIILTDPSAKLLSNARKKYKDSKKIKFLQSTLENVPKVVKQRDFDLAIMVRVLHHIEDIDSAFETIHKLLDKNGYFILEFANKRHVKATIRHFLGGDITYPMEIHPVDIRSKKSVRANTLPFINFHPDQIMQCLQTAGFDIIQTLSVSNIRSSFLKRMFPLKFLLDIEKLLQKPLSGIKFGPSVFVLARKRVN
;
A
#
# COMPACT_ATOMS: atom_id res chain seq x y z
N MET A 1 -23.71 -2.55 -5.93
CA MET A 1 -23.14 -2.06 -7.18
C MET A 1 -21.84 -2.83 -7.44
N PRO A 2 -21.48 -3.14 -8.70
CA PRO A 2 -20.20 -3.77 -8.99
C PRO A 2 -19.05 -2.83 -8.55
N ALA A 3 -17.95 -3.42 -8.07
CA ALA A 3 -16.78 -2.64 -7.70
C ALA A 3 -16.13 -2.02 -8.96
N ALA A 4 -15.48 -0.87 -8.84
CA ALA A 4 -14.88 -0.18 -9.99
C ALA A 4 -13.88 -1.07 -10.76
N TYR A 5 -13.19 -1.96 -10.07
CA TYR A 5 -12.24 -2.91 -10.66
C TYR A 5 -12.89 -4.16 -11.28
N ASP A 6 -14.20 -4.35 -11.18
CA ASP A 6 -14.88 -5.44 -11.88
C ASP A 6 -14.93 -5.22 -13.41
N ASN A 7 -14.94 -3.94 -13.83
CA ASN A 7 -14.94 -3.53 -15.24
C ASN A 7 -13.53 -3.22 -15.79
N TYR A 8 -12.49 -3.33 -14.95
CA TYR A 8 -11.10 -3.05 -15.34
C TYR A 8 -10.26 -4.32 -15.30
N ASP A 9 -9.38 -4.50 -16.30
CA ASP A 9 -8.41 -5.59 -16.27
C ASP A 9 -7.18 -5.20 -15.45
N TYR A 10 -7.32 -5.24 -14.12
CA TYR A 10 -6.25 -4.86 -13.21
C TYR A 10 -5.04 -5.81 -13.25
N PRO A 11 -5.16 -7.13 -13.49
CA PRO A 11 -3.99 -7.96 -13.74
C PRO A 11 -3.10 -7.45 -14.87
N SER A 12 -3.67 -7.06 -16.03
CA SER A 12 -2.89 -6.54 -17.16
C SER A 12 -2.20 -5.19 -16.89
N TYR A 13 -2.68 -4.42 -15.90
CA TYR A 13 -1.97 -3.21 -15.45
C TYR A 13 -0.54 -3.52 -14.99
N TRP A 14 -0.29 -4.76 -14.53
CA TRP A 14 1.02 -5.18 -14.03
C TRP A 14 1.93 -5.74 -15.11
N ASP A 15 1.44 -5.90 -16.35
CA ASP A 15 2.27 -6.28 -17.48
C ASP A 15 3.34 -5.20 -17.70
N ASN A 16 4.60 -5.62 -17.85
CA ASN A 16 5.77 -4.74 -17.98
C ASN A 16 6.03 -3.80 -16.77
N ARG A 17 5.52 -4.13 -15.59
CA ARG A 17 5.76 -3.42 -14.31
C ARG A 17 6.50 -4.25 -13.28
N ASP A 18 7.38 -5.15 -13.75
CA ASP A 18 8.12 -6.07 -12.90
C ASP A 18 9.02 -5.33 -11.89
N TYR A 19 9.57 -4.18 -12.29
CA TYR A 19 10.36 -3.36 -11.39
C TYR A 19 9.51 -2.76 -10.25
N GLU A 20 8.37 -2.18 -10.56
CA GLU A 20 7.45 -1.63 -9.55
C GLU A 20 6.94 -2.74 -8.61
N HIS A 21 6.55 -3.87 -9.17
CA HIS A 21 6.15 -5.03 -8.39
C HIS A 21 7.27 -5.54 -7.49
N GLY A 22 8.46 -5.74 -8.04
CA GLY A 22 9.63 -6.20 -7.30
C GLY A 22 10.02 -5.23 -6.18
N SER A 23 9.98 -3.91 -6.45
CA SER A 23 10.26 -2.87 -5.46
C SER A 23 9.31 -2.93 -4.26
N GLU A 24 8.01 -3.16 -4.49
CA GLU A 24 7.02 -3.32 -3.43
C GLU A 24 7.24 -4.63 -2.64
N VAL A 25 7.59 -5.72 -3.33
CA VAL A 25 7.92 -7.00 -2.70
C VAL A 25 9.14 -6.88 -1.78
N GLU A 26 10.20 -6.22 -2.24
CA GLU A 26 11.40 -5.98 -1.42
C GLU A 26 11.09 -5.06 -0.22
N ALA A 27 10.24 -4.03 -0.40
CA ALA A 27 9.81 -3.19 0.71
C ALA A 27 9.06 -3.98 1.79
N ILE A 28 8.11 -4.83 1.40
CA ILE A 28 7.38 -5.68 2.36
C ILE A 28 8.34 -6.63 3.09
N LYS A 29 9.26 -7.28 2.38
CA LYS A 29 10.25 -8.18 3.00
C LYS A 29 11.12 -7.44 4.01
N THR A 30 11.64 -6.26 3.63
CA THR A 30 12.48 -5.42 4.51
C THR A 30 11.71 -4.99 5.78
N LEU A 31 10.44 -4.59 5.64
CA LEU A 31 9.62 -4.22 6.79
C LEU A 31 9.32 -5.43 7.69
N LEU A 32 9.13 -6.61 7.11
CA LEU A 32 8.92 -7.85 7.86
C LEU A 32 10.14 -8.30 8.68
N GLU A 33 11.36 -7.86 8.33
CA GLU A 33 12.56 -8.14 9.12
C GLU A 33 12.48 -7.53 10.53
N ASN A 34 11.71 -6.46 10.71
CA ASN A 34 11.48 -5.82 12.01
C ASN A 34 10.41 -6.52 12.86
N ILE A 35 9.77 -7.57 12.35
CA ILE A 35 8.70 -8.28 13.04
C ILE A 35 9.18 -9.71 13.34
N SER A 36 9.33 -10.04 14.61
CA SER A 36 9.85 -11.35 15.03
C SER A 36 8.90 -12.50 14.69
N LYS A 37 7.59 -12.31 14.85
CA LYS A 37 6.58 -13.34 14.69
C LYS A 37 5.30 -12.82 14.06
N VAL A 38 4.86 -13.47 12.99
CA VAL A 38 3.58 -13.20 12.32
C VAL A 38 2.88 -14.51 12.06
N LYS A 39 1.70 -14.70 12.64
CA LYS A 39 0.87 -15.91 12.44
C LYS A 39 -0.37 -15.63 11.62
N LYS A 40 -1.02 -14.50 11.89
CA LYS A 40 -2.30 -14.11 11.30
C LYS A 40 -2.16 -12.78 10.59
N VAL A 41 -2.45 -12.75 9.31
CA VAL A 41 -2.40 -11.55 8.47
C VAL A 41 -3.79 -11.24 7.93
N ILE A 42 -4.13 -9.95 7.88
CA ILE A 42 -5.21 -9.44 7.07
C ILE A 42 -4.63 -8.52 5.99
N GLU A 43 -4.93 -8.81 4.73
CA GLU A 43 -4.61 -7.95 3.59
C GLU A 43 -5.88 -7.25 3.12
N ILE A 44 -5.87 -5.92 3.14
CA ILE A 44 -6.99 -5.06 2.72
C ILE A 44 -6.75 -4.61 1.28
N GLY A 45 -7.75 -4.81 0.41
CA GLY A 45 -7.62 -4.47 -1.00
C GLY A 45 -6.59 -5.31 -1.75
N GLY A 46 -6.43 -6.60 -1.37
CA GLY A 46 -5.39 -7.47 -1.90
C GLY A 46 -5.61 -7.93 -3.34
N GLY A 47 -6.75 -7.59 -3.95
CA GLY A 47 -7.08 -7.88 -5.33
C GLY A 47 -6.96 -9.35 -5.69
N PHE A 48 -6.16 -9.64 -6.72
CA PHE A 48 -5.89 -11.02 -7.15
C PHE A 48 -4.74 -11.70 -6.37
N GLY A 49 -4.36 -11.15 -5.21
CA GLY A 49 -3.38 -11.74 -4.30
C GLY A 49 -1.93 -11.64 -4.79
N ARG A 50 -1.59 -10.55 -5.48
CA ARG A 50 -0.27 -10.33 -6.07
C ARG A 50 0.86 -10.35 -5.03
N LEU A 51 0.62 -9.79 -3.84
CA LEU A 51 1.62 -9.62 -2.79
C LEU A 51 1.70 -10.80 -1.80
N ILE A 52 0.74 -11.74 -1.82
CA ILE A 52 0.74 -12.91 -0.93
C ILE A 52 2.10 -13.63 -0.87
N PRO A 53 2.84 -13.86 -1.99
CA PRO A 53 4.14 -14.54 -1.92
C PRO A 53 5.19 -13.80 -1.10
N SER A 54 5.10 -12.47 -0.95
CA SER A 54 6.09 -11.66 -0.23
C SER A 54 6.06 -11.86 1.29
N TYR A 55 4.96 -12.38 1.85
CA TYR A 55 4.79 -12.55 3.31
C TYR A 55 4.27 -13.93 3.73
N SER A 56 3.68 -14.71 2.82
CA SER A 56 2.97 -15.94 3.15
C SER A 56 3.87 -17.05 3.74
N PHE A 57 5.18 -17.02 3.49
CA PHE A 57 6.14 -18.01 3.99
C PHE A 57 6.28 -17.97 5.52
N ARG A 58 5.96 -16.86 6.17
CA ARG A 58 6.03 -16.66 7.63
C ARG A 58 4.67 -16.79 8.34
N VAL A 59 3.57 -17.02 7.60
CA VAL A 59 2.21 -16.84 8.09
C VAL A 59 1.44 -18.16 8.12
N LYS A 60 0.62 -18.36 9.16
CA LYS A 60 -0.24 -19.56 9.32
C LYS A 60 -1.64 -19.33 8.73
N LYS A 61 -2.16 -18.09 8.82
CA LYS A 61 -3.51 -17.73 8.37
C LYS A 61 -3.52 -16.36 7.70
N ILE A 62 -4.14 -16.29 6.55
CA ILE A 62 -4.30 -15.08 5.76
C ILE A 62 -5.80 -14.86 5.53
N ILE A 63 -6.28 -13.64 5.80
CA ILE A 63 -7.56 -13.15 5.29
C ILE A 63 -7.23 -12.08 4.26
N LEU A 64 -7.62 -12.31 3.01
CA LEU A 64 -7.51 -11.33 1.94
C LEU A 64 -8.88 -10.76 1.66
N THR A 65 -9.02 -9.43 1.76
CA THR A 65 -10.27 -8.72 1.46
C THR A 65 -10.10 -7.84 0.24
N ASP A 66 -11.13 -7.76 -0.59
CA ASP A 66 -11.19 -6.85 -1.74
C ASP A 66 -12.67 -6.59 -2.10
N PRO A 67 -13.07 -5.40 -2.53
CA PRO A 67 -14.43 -5.15 -2.99
C PRO A 67 -14.76 -5.83 -4.32
N SER A 68 -13.76 -6.13 -5.18
CA SER A 68 -13.97 -6.73 -6.49
C SER A 68 -14.14 -8.26 -6.41
N ALA A 69 -15.33 -8.73 -6.78
CA ALA A 69 -15.61 -10.16 -6.90
C ALA A 69 -14.76 -10.82 -7.98
N LYS A 70 -14.50 -10.11 -9.10
CA LYS A 70 -13.66 -10.57 -10.22
C LYS A 70 -12.22 -10.80 -9.78
N LEU A 71 -11.61 -9.85 -9.09
CA LEU A 71 -10.23 -9.99 -8.60
C LEU A 71 -10.11 -11.12 -7.57
N LEU A 72 -11.06 -11.23 -6.65
CA LEU A 72 -11.09 -12.33 -5.69
C LEU A 72 -11.29 -13.69 -6.36
N SER A 73 -12.05 -13.78 -7.45
CA SER A 73 -12.17 -15.00 -8.23
C SER A 73 -10.82 -15.44 -8.80
N ASN A 74 -10.05 -14.49 -9.36
CA ASN A 74 -8.69 -14.76 -9.85
C ASN A 74 -7.76 -15.21 -8.72
N ALA A 75 -7.84 -14.56 -7.55
CA ALA A 75 -7.07 -14.97 -6.37
C ALA A 75 -7.42 -16.39 -5.91
N ARG A 76 -8.72 -16.74 -5.84
CA ARG A 76 -9.16 -18.11 -5.48
C ARG A 76 -8.64 -19.16 -6.44
N LYS A 77 -8.65 -18.89 -7.76
CA LYS A 77 -8.10 -19.79 -8.78
C LYS A 77 -6.59 -19.97 -8.58
N LYS A 78 -5.86 -18.86 -8.39
CA LYS A 78 -4.39 -18.86 -8.22
C LYS A 78 -3.94 -19.62 -6.95
N TYR A 79 -4.70 -19.51 -5.87
CA TYR A 79 -4.34 -20.09 -4.55
C TYR A 79 -5.30 -21.22 -4.12
N LYS A 80 -5.92 -21.94 -5.07
CA LYS A 80 -6.93 -22.98 -4.83
C LYS A 80 -6.48 -24.06 -3.84
N ASP A 81 -5.19 -24.41 -3.85
CA ASP A 81 -4.62 -25.48 -3.02
C ASP A 81 -4.17 -24.97 -1.63
N SER A 82 -4.29 -23.69 -1.37
CA SER A 82 -3.86 -23.10 -0.09
C SER A 82 -4.96 -23.11 0.96
N LYS A 83 -4.83 -23.98 1.95
CA LYS A 83 -5.77 -24.06 3.10
C LYS A 83 -5.64 -22.89 4.09
N LYS A 84 -4.56 -22.09 4.00
CA LYS A 84 -4.29 -20.98 4.93
C LYS A 84 -4.88 -19.65 4.52
N ILE A 85 -5.42 -19.51 3.31
CA ILE A 85 -5.92 -18.25 2.76
C ILE A 85 -7.46 -18.28 2.70
N LYS A 86 -8.09 -17.27 3.31
CA LYS A 86 -9.53 -17.01 3.20
C LYS A 86 -9.75 -15.73 2.41
N PHE A 87 -10.60 -15.77 1.39
CA PHE A 87 -10.95 -14.64 0.53
C PHE A 87 -12.33 -14.13 0.88
N LEU A 88 -12.46 -12.84 1.22
CA LEU A 88 -13.71 -12.20 1.62
C LEU A 88 -13.97 -10.95 0.77
N GLN A 89 -15.14 -10.87 0.16
CA GLN A 89 -15.53 -9.66 -0.55
C GLN A 89 -15.99 -8.60 0.45
N SER A 90 -15.25 -7.49 0.52
CA SER A 90 -15.57 -6.38 1.42
C SER A 90 -14.80 -5.12 1.04
N THR A 91 -15.43 -3.96 1.23
CA THR A 91 -14.70 -2.68 1.36
C THR A 91 -14.12 -2.57 2.77
N LEU A 92 -13.17 -1.65 2.98
CA LEU A 92 -12.54 -1.48 4.30
C LEU A 92 -13.57 -1.16 5.40
N GLU A 93 -14.53 -0.28 5.14
CA GLU A 93 -15.57 0.12 6.09
C GLU A 93 -16.45 -1.05 6.52
N ASN A 94 -16.60 -2.05 5.64
CA ASN A 94 -17.40 -3.24 5.91
C ASN A 94 -16.60 -4.43 6.46
N VAL A 95 -15.27 -4.37 6.45
CA VAL A 95 -14.41 -5.44 7.01
C VAL A 95 -14.83 -5.80 8.44
N PRO A 96 -15.14 -4.86 9.36
CA PRO A 96 -15.58 -5.21 10.71
C PRO A 96 -16.88 -6.03 10.79
N LYS A 97 -17.71 -5.98 9.76
CA LYS A 97 -18.96 -6.75 9.70
C LYS A 97 -18.74 -8.21 9.27
N VAL A 98 -17.77 -8.43 8.35
CA VAL A 98 -17.50 -9.76 7.75
C VAL A 98 -16.35 -10.49 8.41
N VAL A 99 -15.42 -9.78 9.04
CA VAL A 99 -14.29 -10.31 9.79
C VAL A 99 -14.54 -10.12 11.27
N LYS A 100 -14.86 -11.21 11.98
CA LYS A 100 -15.14 -11.17 13.43
C LYS A 100 -13.86 -11.15 14.28
N GLN A 101 -12.74 -11.58 13.72
CA GLN A 101 -11.44 -11.64 14.39
C GLN A 101 -10.87 -10.24 14.62
N ARG A 102 -10.22 -10.05 15.78
CA ARG A 102 -9.59 -8.79 16.21
C ARG A 102 -8.21 -9.06 16.82
N ASP A 103 -7.51 -10.05 16.28
CA ASP A 103 -6.25 -10.57 16.80
C ASP A 103 -5.24 -10.84 15.68
N PHE A 104 -5.21 -9.94 14.69
CA PHE A 104 -4.23 -10.02 13.61
C PHE A 104 -2.88 -9.50 14.08
N ASP A 105 -1.83 -10.28 13.83
CA ASP A 105 -0.44 -9.85 14.09
C ASP A 105 0.00 -8.79 13.09
N LEU A 106 -0.57 -8.80 11.88
CA LEU A 106 -0.21 -7.88 10.80
C LEU A 106 -1.43 -7.56 9.93
N ALA A 107 -1.63 -6.27 9.68
CA ALA A 107 -2.46 -5.76 8.58
C ALA A 107 -1.57 -5.25 7.45
N ILE A 108 -1.96 -5.50 6.21
CA ILE A 108 -1.27 -5.00 5.01
C ILE A 108 -2.29 -4.25 4.15
N MET A 109 -1.94 -3.03 3.74
CA MET A 109 -2.76 -2.22 2.83
C MET A 109 -1.84 -1.52 1.82
N VAL A 110 -1.83 -2.01 0.58
CA VAL A 110 -0.96 -1.55 -0.50
C VAL A 110 -1.79 -1.20 -1.72
N ARG A 111 -1.60 0.00 -2.24
CA ARG A 111 -2.36 0.58 -3.37
C ARG A 111 -3.86 0.68 -3.13
N VAL A 112 -4.24 1.03 -1.89
CA VAL A 112 -5.63 1.18 -1.48
C VAL A 112 -5.91 2.58 -0.95
N LEU A 113 -5.01 3.15 -0.15
CA LEU A 113 -5.27 4.41 0.57
C LEU A 113 -5.65 5.56 -0.36
N HIS A 114 -5.11 5.60 -1.57
CA HIS A 114 -5.42 6.63 -2.56
C HIS A 114 -6.89 6.62 -3.06
N HIS A 115 -7.65 5.60 -2.72
CA HIS A 115 -9.10 5.50 -2.98
C HIS A 115 -9.97 5.81 -1.77
N ILE A 116 -9.35 6.10 -0.62
CA ILE A 116 -10.06 6.32 0.65
C ILE A 116 -10.09 7.82 0.95
N GLU A 117 -11.28 8.36 1.15
CA GLU A 117 -11.49 9.77 1.49
C GLU A 117 -11.33 10.01 2.99
N ASP A 118 -11.92 9.12 3.82
CA ASP A 118 -11.83 9.17 5.29
C ASP A 118 -10.71 8.27 5.79
N ILE A 119 -9.49 8.80 5.82
CA ILE A 119 -8.29 8.07 6.26
C ILE A 119 -8.28 7.83 7.77
N ASP A 120 -8.89 8.69 8.56
CA ASP A 120 -8.91 8.57 10.03
C ASP A 120 -9.77 7.36 10.42
N SER A 121 -10.99 7.25 9.89
CA SER A 121 -11.84 6.08 10.05
C SER A 121 -11.19 4.79 9.53
N ALA A 122 -10.43 4.88 8.43
CA ALA A 122 -9.67 3.76 7.90
C ALA A 122 -8.62 3.25 8.90
N PHE A 123 -7.81 4.15 9.46
CA PHE A 123 -6.77 3.77 10.43
C PHE A 123 -7.34 3.27 11.75
N GLU A 124 -8.43 3.86 12.23
CA GLU A 124 -9.15 3.32 13.39
C GLU A 124 -9.66 1.89 13.13
N THR A 125 -10.19 1.63 11.94
CA THR A 125 -10.66 0.28 11.57
C THR A 125 -9.51 -0.72 11.59
N ILE A 126 -8.37 -0.38 11.01
CA ILE A 126 -7.16 -1.23 11.06
C ILE A 126 -6.70 -1.43 12.50
N HIS A 127 -6.66 -0.36 13.30
CA HIS A 127 -6.27 -0.44 14.72
C HIS A 127 -7.15 -1.43 15.50
N LYS A 128 -8.47 -1.42 15.27
CA LYS A 128 -9.42 -2.33 15.91
C LYS A 128 -9.26 -3.81 15.46
N LEU A 129 -8.75 -4.06 14.26
CA LEU A 129 -8.51 -5.42 13.75
C LEU A 129 -7.24 -6.07 14.33
N LEU A 130 -6.26 -5.25 14.68
CA LEU A 130 -4.96 -5.72 15.16
C LEU A 130 -4.98 -6.16 16.62
N ASP A 131 -4.18 -7.19 16.91
CA ASP A 131 -3.83 -7.56 18.28
C ASP A 131 -3.06 -6.42 19.00
N LYS A 132 -2.91 -6.52 20.33
CA LYS A 132 -2.26 -5.50 21.20
C LYS A 132 -0.84 -5.10 20.75
N ASN A 133 -0.10 -6.00 20.12
CA ASN A 133 1.23 -5.76 19.58
C ASN A 133 1.25 -5.91 18.05
N GLY A 134 0.11 -5.78 17.41
CA GLY A 134 -0.02 -5.95 15.96
C GLY A 134 0.68 -4.83 15.18
N TYR A 135 1.05 -5.16 13.95
CA TYR A 135 1.74 -4.28 13.03
C TYR A 135 0.86 -3.92 11.83
N PHE A 136 1.13 -2.79 11.26
CA PHE A 136 0.47 -2.32 10.05
C PHE A 136 1.52 -1.95 9.00
N ILE A 137 1.49 -2.61 7.84
CA ILE A 137 2.22 -2.20 6.65
C ILE A 137 1.25 -1.44 5.76
N LEU A 138 1.51 -0.14 5.62
CA LEU A 138 0.75 0.78 4.78
C LEU A 138 1.60 1.23 3.61
N GLU A 139 1.01 1.27 2.41
CA GLU A 139 1.55 1.99 1.27
C GLU A 139 0.61 3.12 0.87
N PHE A 140 1.18 4.25 0.50
CA PHE A 140 0.43 5.37 -0.07
C PHE A 140 1.21 6.13 -1.14
N ALA A 141 0.45 6.75 -2.06
CA ALA A 141 0.99 7.58 -3.12
C ALA A 141 1.51 8.91 -2.55
N ASN A 142 2.79 9.20 -2.79
CA ASN A 142 3.51 10.33 -2.23
C ASN A 142 3.28 11.60 -3.04
N LYS A 143 2.55 12.57 -2.50
CA LYS A 143 2.40 13.91 -3.09
C LYS A 143 3.76 14.59 -3.28
N ARG A 144 4.64 14.49 -2.28
CA ARG A 144 5.92 15.21 -2.17
C ARG A 144 7.11 14.50 -2.86
N HIS A 145 6.85 13.56 -3.79
CA HIS A 145 7.97 12.91 -4.47
C HIS A 145 8.83 13.89 -5.29
N VAL A 146 10.13 13.65 -5.38
CA VAL A 146 11.12 14.59 -5.94
C VAL A 146 10.72 15.13 -7.32
N LYS A 147 10.23 14.28 -8.24
CA LYS A 147 9.81 14.74 -9.56
C LYS A 147 8.65 15.75 -9.51
N ALA A 148 7.69 15.58 -8.59
CA ALA A 148 6.59 16.54 -8.41
C ALA A 148 7.13 17.85 -7.82
N THR A 149 7.94 17.76 -6.76
CA THR A 149 8.58 18.91 -6.11
C THR A 149 9.38 19.76 -7.11
N ILE A 150 10.24 19.14 -7.92
CA ILE A 150 11.02 19.86 -8.96
C ILE A 150 10.09 20.52 -9.98
N ARG A 151 9.04 19.82 -10.44
CA ARG A 151 8.09 20.39 -11.41
C ARG A 151 7.41 21.65 -10.87
N HIS A 152 6.93 21.60 -9.63
CA HIS A 152 6.26 22.74 -8.98
C HIS A 152 7.25 23.90 -8.77
N PHE A 153 8.46 23.60 -8.29
CA PHE A 153 9.52 24.58 -8.12
C PHE A 153 9.86 25.30 -9.43
N LEU A 154 10.05 24.57 -10.54
CA LEU A 154 10.28 25.16 -11.86
C LEU A 154 9.07 25.93 -12.39
N GLY A 155 7.87 25.61 -11.91
CA GLY A 155 6.64 26.38 -12.19
C GLY A 155 6.42 27.59 -11.29
N GLY A 156 7.38 27.93 -10.40
CA GLY A 156 7.29 29.08 -9.48
C GLY A 156 6.55 28.78 -8.16
N ASP A 157 6.07 27.55 -7.96
CA ASP A 157 5.39 27.14 -6.72
C ASP A 157 6.41 26.51 -5.74
N ILE A 158 7.10 27.39 -5.02
CA ILE A 158 8.12 26.99 -4.02
C ILE A 158 7.52 26.47 -2.71
N THR A 159 6.24 26.72 -2.47
CA THR A 159 5.53 26.31 -1.24
C THR A 159 4.95 24.90 -1.31
N TYR A 160 4.88 24.31 -2.51
CA TYR A 160 4.32 22.98 -2.73
C TYR A 160 4.79 21.87 -1.76
N PRO A 161 6.09 21.80 -1.37
CA PRO A 161 6.54 20.79 -0.41
C PRO A 161 6.02 20.98 1.01
N MET A 162 5.52 22.18 1.34
CA MET A 162 4.99 22.53 2.67
C MET A 162 3.47 22.36 2.75
N GLU A 163 2.81 22.25 1.61
CA GLU A 163 1.36 22.11 1.53
C GLU A 163 0.94 20.67 1.89
N ILE A 164 0.40 20.51 3.10
CA ILE A 164 0.06 19.20 3.66
C ILE A 164 -1.24 18.59 3.12
N HIS A 165 -2.12 19.39 2.51
CA HIS A 165 -3.41 18.90 2.02
C HIS A 165 -3.25 17.86 0.92
N PRO A 166 -4.06 16.79 0.92
CA PRO A 166 -4.05 15.78 -0.11
C PRO A 166 -4.49 16.36 -1.47
N VAL A 167 -4.04 15.76 -2.55
CA VAL A 167 -4.37 16.20 -3.92
C VAL A 167 -4.96 15.05 -4.70
N ASP A 168 -6.19 15.23 -5.18
CA ASP A 168 -6.79 14.33 -6.15
C ASP A 168 -6.20 14.60 -7.54
N ILE A 169 -5.50 13.61 -8.08
CA ILE A 169 -4.80 13.72 -9.38
C ILE A 169 -5.64 13.29 -10.58
N ARG A 170 -6.93 13.00 -10.38
CA ARG A 170 -7.84 12.64 -11.47
C ARG A 170 -7.99 13.81 -12.46
N SER A 171 -8.17 13.45 -13.73
CA SER A 171 -8.56 14.45 -14.74
C SER A 171 -9.97 15.01 -14.46
N LYS A 172 -10.25 16.22 -14.93
CA LYS A 172 -11.62 16.83 -14.84
C LYS A 172 -12.69 15.89 -15.43
N LYS A 173 -12.36 15.15 -16.51
CA LYS A 173 -13.25 14.17 -17.13
C LYS A 173 -13.54 13.00 -16.17
N SER A 174 -12.52 12.46 -15.51
CA SER A 174 -12.66 11.35 -14.54
C SER A 174 -13.46 11.77 -13.30
N VAL A 175 -13.26 13.00 -12.82
CA VAL A 175 -14.05 13.54 -11.70
C VAL A 175 -15.53 13.67 -12.09
N ARG A 176 -15.85 14.22 -13.29
CA ARG A 176 -17.23 14.31 -13.80
C ARG A 176 -17.88 12.93 -14.02
N ALA A 177 -17.09 11.93 -14.39
CA ALA A 177 -17.55 10.56 -14.56
C ALA A 177 -17.66 9.79 -13.23
N ASN A 178 -17.45 10.46 -12.10
CA ASN A 178 -17.49 9.88 -10.74
C ASN A 178 -16.67 8.59 -10.61
N THR A 179 -15.48 8.55 -11.21
CA THR A 179 -14.55 7.42 -11.02
C THR A 179 -13.99 7.44 -9.60
N LEU A 180 -13.43 6.31 -9.15
CA LEU A 180 -12.77 6.23 -7.84
C LEU A 180 -11.76 7.38 -7.66
N PRO A 181 -11.69 8.00 -6.47
CA PRO A 181 -10.65 8.95 -6.12
C PRO A 181 -9.26 8.40 -6.40
N PHE A 182 -8.32 9.28 -6.75
CA PHE A 182 -6.91 8.97 -6.80
C PHE A 182 -6.12 10.06 -6.09
N ILE A 183 -5.95 9.88 -4.79
CA ILE A 183 -5.46 10.90 -3.88
C ILE A 183 -3.98 10.65 -3.58
N ASN A 184 -3.14 11.65 -3.82
CA ASN A 184 -1.77 11.68 -3.34
C ASN A 184 -1.73 12.39 -1.99
N PHE A 185 -1.09 11.75 -1.01
CA PHE A 185 -1.00 12.26 0.35
C PHE A 185 0.36 12.86 0.66
N HIS A 186 0.37 13.87 1.52
CA HIS A 186 1.61 14.36 2.10
C HIS A 186 2.10 13.38 3.16
N PRO A 187 3.37 12.92 3.12
CA PRO A 187 3.86 11.92 4.08
C PRO A 187 3.68 12.32 5.53
N ASP A 188 3.93 13.57 5.88
CA ASP A 188 3.82 14.03 7.27
C ASP A 188 2.37 14.01 7.77
N GLN A 189 1.38 14.29 6.91
CA GLN A 189 -0.03 14.14 7.22
C GLN A 189 -0.36 12.67 7.58
N ILE A 190 0.08 11.72 6.75
CA ILE A 190 -0.19 10.29 7.00
C ILE A 190 0.47 9.83 8.30
N MET A 191 1.71 10.26 8.58
CA MET A 191 2.36 9.93 9.85
C MET A 191 1.59 10.48 11.05
N GLN A 192 1.10 11.71 10.95
CA GLN A 192 0.28 12.33 12.02
C GLN A 192 -1.04 11.57 12.22
N CYS A 193 -1.78 11.25 11.15
CA CYS A 193 -3.02 10.48 11.26
C CYS A 193 -2.79 9.09 11.86
N LEU A 194 -1.71 8.38 11.48
CA LEU A 194 -1.34 7.10 12.08
C LEU A 194 -1.07 7.24 13.58
N GLN A 195 -0.31 8.26 13.99
CA GLN A 195 -0.01 8.50 15.40
C GLN A 195 -1.25 8.85 16.20
N THR A 196 -2.16 9.64 15.64
CA THR A 196 -3.46 9.99 16.25
C THR A 196 -4.34 8.74 16.39
N ALA A 197 -4.32 7.84 15.41
CA ALA A 197 -5.04 6.56 15.45
C ALA A 197 -4.40 5.52 16.41
N GLY A 198 -3.34 5.87 17.14
CA GLY A 198 -2.72 5.00 18.15
C GLY A 198 -1.63 4.08 17.61
N PHE A 199 -0.91 4.51 16.57
CA PHE A 199 0.23 3.78 16.04
C PHE A 199 1.56 4.48 16.32
N ASP A 200 2.60 3.70 16.57
CA ASP A 200 3.99 4.15 16.58
C ASP A 200 4.65 3.78 15.24
N ILE A 201 5.30 4.76 14.62
CA ILE A 201 6.00 4.55 13.35
C ILE A 201 7.34 3.88 13.62
N ILE A 202 7.54 2.68 13.10
CA ILE A 202 8.76 1.89 13.27
C ILE A 202 9.76 2.18 12.15
N GLN A 203 9.28 2.18 10.89
CA GLN A 203 10.13 2.39 9.73
C GLN A 203 9.34 2.95 8.56
N THR A 204 10.00 3.78 7.75
CA THR A 204 9.50 4.25 6.46
C THR A 204 10.46 3.88 5.35
N LEU A 205 9.93 3.58 4.17
CA LEU A 205 10.71 3.28 2.96
C LEU A 205 10.19 4.11 1.79
N SER A 206 11.11 4.61 0.98
CA SER A 206 10.81 5.21 -0.33
C SER A 206 10.86 4.14 -1.39
N VAL A 207 9.81 3.98 -2.18
CA VAL A 207 9.69 2.82 -3.07
C VAL A 207 9.46 3.25 -4.52
N SER A 208 9.97 2.44 -5.45
CA SER A 208 9.97 2.69 -6.90
C SER A 208 10.82 3.93 -7.26
N ASN A 209 12.02 4.01 -6.69
CA ASN A 209 12.91 5.16 -6.80
C ASN A 209 13.51 5.32 -8.21
N ILE A 210 13.78 4.23 -8.92
CA ILE A 210 14.30 4.26 -10.30
C ILE A 210 13.15 4.46 -11.28
N ARG A 211 12.98 5.70 -11.77
CA ARG A 211 11.88 6.10 -12.63
C ARG A 211 12.23 6.20 -14.13
N SER A 212 13.51 6.12 -14.46
CA SER A 212 13.99 6.21 -15.83
C SER A 212 13.64 4.94 -16.61
N SER A 213 12.86 5.07 -17.67
CA SER A 213 12.58 3.95 -18.60
C SER A 213 13.85 3.50 -19.34
N PHE A 214 14.80 4.41 -19.54
CA PHE A 214 16.10 4.10 -20.12
C PHE A 214 16.90 3.16 -19.23
N LEU A 215 17.03 3.49 -17.93
CA LEU A 215 17.75 2.62 -16.97
C LEU A 215 17.06 1.25 -16.84
N LYS A 216 15.73 1.21 -16.81
CA LYS A 216 14.97 -0.05 -16.73
C LYS A 216 15.15 -0.97 -17.94
N ARG A 217 15.48 -0.41 -19.11
CA ARG A 217 15.79 -1.19 -20.33
C ARG A 217 17.25 -1.58 -20.41
N MET A 218 18.15 -0.76 -19.86
CA MET A 218 19.60 -0.99 -19.96
C MET A 218 20.11 -2.05 -18.98
N PHE A 219 19.51 -2.12 -17.78
CA PHE A 219 20.00 -3.00 -16.72
C PHE A 219 19.05 -4.16 -16.44
N PRO A 220 19.58 -5.35 -16.07
CA PRO A 220 18.77 -6.48 -15.64
C PRO A 220 17.92 -6.14 -14.44
N LEU A 221 16.68 -6.68 -14.40
CA LEU A 221 15.73 -6.43 -13.31
C LEU A 221 16.31 -6.71 -11.92
N LYS A 222 17.04 -7.83 -11.77
CA LYS A 222 17.67 -8.19 -10.49
C LYS A 222 18.61 -7.08 -9.99
N PHE A 223 19.48 -6.57 -10.84
CA PHE A 223 20.41 -5.48 -10.50
C PHE A 223 19.67 -4.21 -10.07
N LEU A 224 18.59 -3.85 -10.78
CA LEU A 224 17.77 -2.70 -10.42
C LEU A 224 17.08 -2.89 -9.06
N LEU A 225 16.62 -4.09 -8.74
CA LEU A 225 16.00 -4.41 -7.46
C LEU A 225 17.01 -4.44 -6.31
N ASP A 226 18.23 -4.91 -6.55
CA ASP A 226 19.30 -4.87 -5.55
C ASP A 226 19.65 -3.41 -5.18
N ILE A 227 19.77 -2.54 -6.18
CA ILE A 227 19.96 -1.09 -5.96
C ILE A 227 18.73 -0.48 -5.25
N GLU A 228 17.54 -0.79 -5.72
CA GLU A 228 16.29 -0.29 -5.11
C GLU A 228 16.24 -0.62 -3.62
N LYS A 229 16.53 -1.87 -3.24
CA LYS A 229 16.58 -2.32 -1.84
C LYS A 229 17.54 -1.47 -1.00
N LEU A 230 18.72 -1.18 -1.51
CA LEU A 230 19.71 -0.34 -0.80
C LEU A 230 19.25 1.11 -0.66
N LEU A 231 18.51 1.63 -1.63
CA LEU A 231 18.05 3.02 -1.66
C LEU A 231 16.76 3.28 -0.88
N GLN A 232 15.91 2.27 -0.66
CA GLN A 232 14.58 2.45 -0.06
C GLN A 232 14.63 3.17 1.30
N LYS A 233 15.54 2.77 2.18
CA LYS A 233 15.66 3.36 3.52
C LYS A 233 16.29 4.76 3.50
N PRO A 234 17.45 5.00 2.90
CA PRO A 234 18.06 6.34 2.90
C PRO A 234 17.20 7.37 2.15
N LEU A 235 16.57 7.01 1.03
CA LEU A 235 15.72 7.93 0.27
C LEU A 235 14.38 8.24 0.95
N SER A 236 13.97 7.47 1.95
CA SER A 236 12.75 7.76 2.72
C SER A 236 12.87 9.07 3.51
N GLY A 237 14.06 9.43 3.98
CA GLY A 237 14.31 10.69 4.69
C GLY A 237 13.97 11.94 3.88
N ILE A 238 14.22 11.90 2.57
CA ILE A 238 13.93 13.01 1.64
C ILE A 238 12.62 12.82 0.86
N LYS A 239 11.84 11.78 1.16
CA LYS A 239 10.55 11.48 0.51
C LYS A 239 10.68 11.33 -1.02
N PHE A 240 11.75 10.69 -1.50
CA PHE A 240 12.19 10.72 -2.89
C PHE A 240 11.19 10.07 -3.87
N GLY A 241 10.78 8.84 -3.59
CA GLY A 241 9.98 8.00 -4.49
C GLY A 241 8.50 8.37 -4.54
N PRO A 242 7.80 7.88 -5.56
CA PRO A 242 6.36 8.13 -5.75
C PRO A 242 5.48 7.37 -4.76
N SER A 243 6.02 6.38 -4.08
CA SER A 243 5.31 5.54 -3.11
C SER A 243 6.10 5.49 -1.81
N VAL A 244 5.40 5.60 -0.69
CA VAL A 244 5.96 5.47 0.65
C VAL A 244 5.35 4.25 1.31
N PHE A 245 6.21 3.37 1.82
CA PHE A 245 5.81 2.26 2.68
C PHE A 245 6.12 2.61 4.13
N VAL A 246 5.19 2.29 5.02
CA VAL A 246 5.30 2.53 6.45
C VAL A 246 5.07 1.23 7.19
N LEU A 247 5.96 0.90 8.11
CA LEU A 247 5.69 -0.07 9.17
C LEU A 247 5.30 0.71 10.42
N ALA A 248 4.09 0.48 10.89
CA ALA A 248 3.58 1.03 12.12
C ALA A 248 3.24 -0.09 13.11
N ARG A 249 3.36 0.17 14.41
CA ARG A 249 2.99 -0.77 15.47
C ARG A 249 1.86 -0.20 16.29
N LYS A 250 0.86 -1.00 16.58
CA LYS A 250 -0.24 -0.63 17.47
C LYS A 250 0.32 -0.30 18.86
N ARG A 251 0.03 0.93 19.33
CA ARG A 251 0.37 1.35 20.68
C ARG A 251 -0.48 0.59 21.70
N VAL A 252 0.15 0.11 22.75
CA VAL A 252 -0.54 -0.50 23.89
C VAL A 252 -0.84 0.63 24.87
N ASN A 253 -2.13 0.93 25.02
CA ASN A 253 -2.60 1.83 26.07
C ASN A 253 -2.67 1.07 27.39
#